data_d88adaece575531b2666edd54313ec9a
#
_entry.id   d88adaece575531b2666edd54313ec9a
#
_cell.length_a   1.000
_cell.length_b   1.000
_cell.length_c   1.000
_cell.angle_alpha   90.00
_cell.angle_beta   90.00
_cell.angle_gamma   90.00
#
_symmetry.space_group_name_H-M   'P 1'
#
loop_
_entity.id
_entity.type
_entity.pdbx_description
1 polymer ?
#
loop_
_entity_poly.entity_id
_entity_poly.type
_entity_poly.pdbx_seq_one_letter_code
_entity_poly.pdbx_strand_id
1 'polypeptide(L)'
;MEGHGGTLSAQVLYEVSGNSSKGKSYILATHRLVDIAFLDTIPNVFTCFAKCDKVVTEFAMEDYEALSALRQAAVLPDSVRLTNFYSETEYEHIDQALLLNLGMGLNQLCRMKPAYLTEMFRAALFKQWLGYDEARSMETFFEVVAQEKGMPVYGLDDVGETMYMLFDREPFHWQCEELQKVIDCPER
;
A
#
# COMPACT_ATOMS: atom_id res chain seq x y z
N MET A 1 -7.50 -18.56 -41.80
CA MET A 1 -7.60 -17.32 -41.00
C MET A 1 -6.95 -17.62 -39.65
N GLU A 2 -5.68 -17.36 -39.53
CA GLU A 2 -4.94 -17.54 -38.28
C GLU A 2 -5.13 -16.28 -37.44
N GLY A 3 -5.81 -16.45 -36.30
CA GLY A 3 -5.99 -15.39 -35.32
C GLY A 3 -4.67 -15.14 -34.59
N HIS A 4 -4.01 -14.03 -34.86
CA HIS A 4 -2.90 -13.53 -34.05
C HIS A 4 -3.44 -13.11 -32.68
N GLY A 5 -3.39 -14.02 -31.72
CA GLY A 5 -3.52 -13.70 -30.31
C GLY A 5 -2.33 -12.85 -29.88
N GLY A 6 -2.47 -11.53 -29.92
CA GLY A 6 -1.50 -10.62 -29.34
C GLY A 6 -1.50 -10.83 -27.83
N THR A 7 -0.44 -11.41 -27.30
CA THR A 7 -0.14 -11.40 -25.87
C THR A 7 0.06 -9.94 -25.45
N LEU A 8 -0.87 -9.40 -24.64
CA LEU A 8 -0.68 -8.13 -23.95
C LEU A 8 0.44 -8.34 -22.93
N SER A 9 1.65 -7.93 -23.27
CA SER A 9 2.77 -7.86 -22.34
C SER A 9 2.65 -6.53 -21.58
N ALA A 10 2.18 -6.59 -20.33
CA ALA A 10 2.25 -5.44 -19.47
C ALA A 10 3.70 -5.17 -19.07
N GLN A 11 4.25 -4.06 -19.56
CA GLN A 11 5.61 -3.65 -19.19
C GLN A 11 5.54 -2.91 -17.85
N VAL A 12 6.31 -3.37 -16.87
CA VAL A 12 6.37 -2.77 -15.52
C VAL A 12 7.70 -2.08 -15.23
N LEU A 13 8.73 -2.30 -16.06
CA LEU A 13 10.05 -1.67 -15.96
C LEU A 13 10.30 -0.79 -17.18
N TYR A 14 10.62 0.48 -16.96
CA TYR A 14 10.89 1.47 -18.00
C TYR A 14 12.29 2.07 -17.84
N GLU A 15 13.00 2.25 -18.92
CA GLU A 15 14.24 3.05 -18.99
C GLU A 15 13.88 4.46 -19.45
N VAL A 16 14.33 5.46 -18.71
CA VAL A 16 14.17 6.88 -19.03
C VAL A 16 15.56 7.45 -19.37
N SER A 17 15.67 8.01 -20.57
CA SER A 17 16.87 8.69 -21.04
C SER A 17 16.50 9.99 -21.76
N GLY A 18 17.40 10.98 -21.76
CA GLY A 18 17.15 12.26 -22.41
C GLY A 18 18.46 12.88 -22.92
N ASN A 19 18.35 13.77 -23.92
CA ASN A 19 19.50 14.40 -24.59
C ASN A 19 20.37 15.25 -23.65
N SER A 20 19.84 15.69 -22.49
CA SER A 20 20.53 16.51 -21.50
C SER A 20 20.89 15.77 -20.22
N SER A 21 20.46 14.51 -20.06
CA SER A 21 20.76 13.72 -18.86
C SER A 21 22.11 13.01 -19.02
N LYS A 22 22.97 13.13 -17.98
CA LYS A 22 24.28 12.44 -17.93
C LYS A 22 24.17 10.94 -17.59
N GLY A 23 22.96 10.39 -17.44
CA GLY A 23 22.72 9.02 -17.04
C GLY A 23 21.35 8.53 -17.46
N LYS A 24 21.07 7.28 -17.10
CA LYS A 24 19.77 6.64 -17.29
C LYS A 24 19.06 6.55 -15.95
N SER A 25 17.76 6.73 -15.97
CA SER A 25 16.87 6.43 -14.84
C SER A 25 15.98 5.27 -15.20
N TYR A 26 15.52 4.55 -14.20
CA TYR A 26 14.61 3.43 -14.37
C TYR A 26 13.37 3.67 -13.52
N ILE A 27 12.19 3.41 -14.07
CA ILE A 27 10.92 3.44 -13.37
C ILE A 27 10.39 2.01 -13.30
N LEU A 28 10.18 1.50 -12.10
CA LEU A 28 9.57 0.21 -11.86
C LEU A 28 8.20 0.43 -11.23
N ALA A 29 7.14 -0.08 -11.88
CA ALA A 29 5.83 -0.15 -11.26
C ALA A 29 5.83 -1.26 -10.22
N THR A 30 5.61 -0.91 -8.96
CA THR A 30 5.56 -1.82 -7.82
C THR A 30 4.16 -1.93 -7.26
N HIS A 31 3.95 -2.94 -6.44
CA HIS A 31 2.73 -3.10 -5.66
C HIS A 31 3.10 -3.73 -4.31
N ARG A 32 2.72 -3.06 -3.21
CA ARG A 32 3.09 -3.45 -1.85
C ARG A 32 2.60 -4.84 -1.43
N LEU A 33 1.56 -5.36 -2.10
CA LEU A 33 0.99 -6.68 -1.83
C LEU A 33 1.51 -7.77 -2.79
N VAL A 34 2.53 -7.47 -3.62
CA VAL A 34 3.16 -8.45 -4.50
C VAL A 34 4.46 -8.94 -3.89
N ASP A 35 4.61 -10.27 -3.83
CA ASP A 35 5.81 -10.91 -3.28
C ASP A 35 7.05 -10.61 -4.11
N ILE A 36 8.19 -10.48 -3.43
CA ILE A 36 9.52 -10.26 -4.02
C ILE A 36 9.84 -11.27 -5.15
N ALA A 37 9.35 -12.51 -5.06
CA ALA A 37 9.58 -13.51 -6.10
C ALA A 37 9.07 -13.08 -7.49
N PHE A 38 8.14 -12.12 -7.54
CA PHE A 38 7.69 -11.55 -8.82
C PHE A 38 8.80 -10.80 -9.56
N LEU A 39 9.79 -10.24 -8.85
CA LEU A 39 10.93 -9.54 -9.46
C LEU A 39 11.73 -10.46 -10.39
N ASP A 40 11.80 -11.76 -10.11
CA ASP A 40 12.49 -12.72 -10.96
C ASP A 40 11.82 -12.88 -12.34
N THR A 41 10.55 -12.52 -12.45
CA THR A 41 9.79 -12.56 -13.71
C THR A 41 10.01 -11.30 -14.57
N ILE A 42 10.59 -10.23 -14.00
CA ILE A 42 10.79 -8.94 -14.69
C ILE A 42 12.17 -8.94 -15.35
N PRO A 43 12.25 -8.94 -16.69
CA PRO A 43 13.54 -8.97 -17.38
C PRO A 43 14.43 -7.79 -17.00
N ASN A 44 15.70 -8.06 -16.70
CA ASN A 44 16.74 -7.07 -16.42
C ASN A 44 16.54 -6.18 -15.17
N VAL A 45 15.55 -6.42 -14.31
CA VAL A 45 15.29 -5.57 -13.15
C VAL A 45 16.53 -5.40 -12.27
N PHE A 46 17.18 -6.48 -11.88
CA PHE A 46 18.39 -6.43 -11.05
C PHE A 46 19.60 -5.83 -11.78
N THR A 47 19.71 -6.06 -13.09
CA THR A 47 20.78 -5.46 -13.91
C THR A 47 20.62 -3.96 -14.05
N CYS A 48 19.37 -3.47 -14.14
CA CYS A 48 19.05 -2.05 -14.15
C CYS A 48 19.31 -1.43 -12.78
N PHE A 49 18.85 -2.06 -11.72
CA PHE A 49 19.08 -1.62 -10.35
C PHE A 49 20.59 -1.51 -10.00
N ALA A 50 21.41 -2.48 -10.43
CA ALA A 50 22.85 -2.46 -10.19
C ALA A 50 23.59 -1.26 -10.84
N LYS A 51 22.95 -0.55 -11.77
CA LYS A 51 23.48 0.66 -12.44
C LYS A 51 23.02 1.96 -11.76
N CYS A 52 22.11 1.87 -10.79
CA CYS A 52 21.60 3.02 -10.08
C CYS A 52 22.57 3.45 -8.97
N ASP A 53 22.61 4.74 -8.71
CA ASP A 53 23.37 5.36 -7.63
C ASP A 53 22.47 5.86 -6.47
N LYS A 54 21.16 5.75 -6.64
CA LYS A 54 20.13 6.12 -5.66
C LYS A 54 18.81 5.41 -5.94
N VAL A 55 18.00 5.32 -4.91
CA VAL A 55 16.61 4.81 -4.98
C VAL A 55 15.66 5.92 -4.61
N VAL A 56 14.51 5.95 -5.27
CA VAL A 56 13.42 6.88 -4.97
C VAL A 56 12.15 6.04 -4.84
N THR A 57 11.47 6.18 -3.71
CA THR A 57 10.25 5.44 -3.35
C THR A 57 9.13 6.41 -2.98
N GLU A 58 7.94 5.93 -2.73
CA GLU A 58 6.84 6.76 -2.22
C GLU A 58 7.25 7.45 -0.92
N PHE A 59 7.68 6.66 0.07
CA PHE A 59 8.25 7.14 1.33
C PHE A 59 9.58 6.46 1.61
N ALA A 60 10.57 7.18 2.09
CA ALA A 60 11.77 6.54 2.60
C ALA A 60 11.47 5.87 3.95
N MET A 61 11.76 4.56 4.09
CA MET A 61 11.48 3.79 5.32
C MET A 61 12.18 4.36 6.57
N GLU A 62 13.27 5.10 6.41
CA GLU A 62 13.99 5.74 7.51
C GLU A 62 13.32 7.03 8.01
N ASP A 63 12.30 7.52 7.31
CA ASP A 63 11.57 8.70 7.76
C ASP A 63 10.60 8.32 8.90
N TYR A 64 11.16 8.26 10.11
CA TYR A 64 10.40 7.99 11.33
C TYR A 64 9.29 9.02 11.58
N GLU A 65 9.50 10.28 11.17
CA GLU A 65 8.50 11.33 11.28
C GLU A 65 7.31 11.07 10.37
N ALA A 66 7.57 10.63 9.12
CA ALA A 66 6.52 10.25 8.18
C ALA A 66 5.68 9.06 8.69
N LEU A 67 6.34 8.02 9.19
CA LEU A 67 5.64 6.86 9.76
C LEU A 67 4.85 7.22 11.03
N SER A 68 5.36 8.13 11.85
CA SER A 68 4.65 8.63 13.04
C SER A 68 3.43 9.47 12.64
N ALA A 69 3.58 10.35 11.65
CA ALA A 69 2.48 11.15 11.11
C ALA A 69 1.37 10.27 10.50
N LEU A 70 1.75 9.23 9.76
CA LEU A 70 0.82 8.23 9.22
C LEU A 70 -0.03 7.61 10.33
N ARG A 71 0.61 7.12 11.39
CA ARG A 71 -0.09 6.47 12.51
C ARG A 71 -1.03 7.45 13.24
N GLN A 72 -0.62 8.70 13.40
CA GLN A 72 -1.46 9.73 14.04
C GLN A 72 -2.64 10.13 13.14
N ALA A 73 -2.40 10.30 11.85
CA ALA A 73 -3.44 10.66 10.89
C ALA A 73 -4.52 9.58 10.74
N ALA A 74 -4.20 8.30 10.99
CA ALA A 74 -5.14 7.20 10.95
C ALA A 74 -6.11 7.15 12.14
N VAL A 75 -5.92 7.99 13.17
CA VAL A 75 -6.71 7.98 14.40
C VAL A 75 -7.81 9.05 14.35
N LEU A 76 -9.00 8.70 14.82
CA LEU A 76 -10.12 9.64 15.01
C LEU A 76 -9.88 10.61 16.17
N PRO A 77 -10.44 11.81 16.11
CA PRO A 77 -10.46 12.73 17.26
C PRO A 77 -11.01 12.08 18.53
N ASP A 78 -10.60 12.56 19.71
CA ASP A 78 -10.99 11.97 21.00
C ASP A 78 -12.50 11.92 21.26
N SER A 79 -13.25 12.84 20.67
CA SER A 79 -14.71 12.92 20.79
C SER A 79 -15.46 11.97 19.86
N VAL A 80 -14.78 11.32 18.91
CA VAL A 80 -15.38 10.47 17.87
C VAL A 80 -15.06 9.00 18.13
N ARG A 81 -16.08 8.16 17.99
CA ARG A 81 -15.96 6.70 18.04
C ARG A 81 -16.68 6.10 16.87
N LEU A 82 -16.03 5.21 16.16
CA LEU A 82 -16.57 4.54 14.98
C LEU A 82 -17.87 3.79 15.30
N THR A 83 -17.95 3.22 16.50
CA THR A 83 -19.13 2.49 17.00
C THR A 83 -20.43 3.30 17.01
N ASN A 84 -20.36 4.64 17.00
CA ASN A 84 -21.54 5.50 17.03
C ASN A 84 -22.20 5.70 15.65
N PHE A 85 -21.59 5.18 14.59
CA PHE A 85 -22.02 5.39 13.21
C PHE A 85 -22.72 4.18 12.59
N TYR A 86 -22.73 3.06 13.29
CA TYR A 86 -23.37 1.82 12.82
C TYR A 86 -24.58 1.48 13.69
N SER A 87 -25.61 0.91 13.06
CA SER A 87 -26.69 0.24 13.79
C SER A 87 -26.13 -0.99 14.52
N GLU A 88 -26.88 -1.55 15.47
CA GLU A 88 -26.45 -2.73 16.23
C GLU A 88 -26.11 -3.92 15.30
N THR A 89 -26.94 -4.15 14.29
CA THR A 89 -26.70 -5.23 13.31
C THR A 89 -25.45 -5.01 12.45
N GLU A 90 -25.25 -3.77 11.97
CA GLU A 90 -24.05 -3.42 11.21
C GLU A 90 -22.80 -3.51 12.08
N TYR A 91 -22.89 -3.05 13.32
CA TYR A 91 -21.82 -3.16 14.29
C TYR A 91 -21.38 -4.61 14.51
N GLU A 92 -22.33 -5.51 14.80
CA GLU A 92 -22.04 -6.92 15.03
C GLU A 92 -21.40 -7.56 13.78
N HIS A 93 -21.91 -7.26 12.59
CA HIS A 93 -21.40 -7.77 11.34
C HIS A 93 -19.95 -7.30 11.07
N ILE A 94 -19.68 -6.01 11.22
CA ILE A 94 -18.35 -5.42 11.04
C ILE A 94 -17.39 -5.95 12.11
N ASP A 95 -17.81 -6.01 13.37
CA ASP A 95 -17.01 -6.51 14.49
C ASP A 95 -16.54 -7.95 14.24
N GLN A 96 -17.44 -8.82 13.83
CA GLN A 96 -17.13 -10.21 13.49
C GLN A 96 -16.15 -10.31 12.32
N ALA A 97 -16.35 -9.53 11.26
CA ALA A 97 -15.48 -9.53 10.10
C ALA A 97 -14.06 -9.06 10.44
N LEU A 98 -13.94 -7.98 11.22
CA LEU A 98 -12.64 -7.46 11.68
C LEU A 98 -11.96 -8.44 12.63
N LEU A 99 -12.70 -9.02 13.57
CA LEU A 99 -12.16 -10.01 14.50
C LEU A 99 -11.62 -11.24 13.76
N LEU A 100 -12.35 -11.74 12.76
CA LEU A 100 -11.96 -12.91 11.98
C LEU A 100 -10.70 -12.64 11.14
N ASN A 101 -10.60 -11.47 10.50
CA ASN A 101 -9.55 -11.18 9.51
C ASN A 101 -8.34 -10.42 10.10
N LEU A 102 -8.55 -9.60 11.14
CA LEU A 102 -7.50 -8.79 11.78
C LEU A 102 -7.14 -9.27 13.19
N GLY A 103 -7.92 -10.19 13.77
CA GLY A 103 -7.76 -10.62 15.17
C GLY A 103 -8.16 -9.55 16.20
N MET A 104 -8.75 -8.44 15.77
CA MET A 104 -9.18 -7.32 16.61
C MET A 104 -10.59 -6.88 16.21
N GLY A 105 -11.49 -6.77 17.18
CA GLY A 105 -12.85 -6.32 16.96
C GLY A 105 -13.00 -4.80 16.96
N LEU A 106 -14.20 -4.34 16.61
CA LEU A 106 -14.53 -2.92 16.46
C LEU A 106 -14.34 -2.11 17.75
N ASN A 107 -14.53 -2.71 18.92
CA ASN A 107 -14.27 -2.05 20.22
C ASN A 107 -12.79 -1.65 20.39
N GLN A 108 -11.87 -2.48 19.91
CA GLN A 108 -10.44 -2.22 19.98
C GLN A 108 -10.02 -1.21 18.90
N LEU A 109 -10.70 -1.23 17.75
CA LEU A 109 -10.42 -0.42 16.57
C LEU A 109 -11.28 0.83 16.44
N CYS A 110 -12.19 1.10 17.41
CA CYS A 110 -13.18 2.17 17.33
C CYS A 110 -12.62 3.59 17.22
N ARG A 111 -11.34 3.76 17.47
CA ARG A 111 -10.59 5.02 17.33
C ARG A 111 -9.89 5.17 15.99
N MET A 112 -9.88 4.13 15.17
CA MET A 112 -9.25 4.19 13.86
C MET A 112 -10.20 4.77 12.81
N LYS A 113 -9.68 5.51 11.85
CA LYS A 113 -10.47 6.00 10.71
C LYS A 113 -10.94 4.82 9.84
N PRO A 114 -12.18 4.85 9.32
CA PRO A 114 -12.68 3.75 8.49
C PRO A 114 -11.81 3.50 7.25
N ALA A 115 -11.28 4.55 6.62
CA ALA A 115 -10.36 4.41 5.49
C ALA A 115 -9.12 3.56 5.85
N TYR A 116 -8.55 3.77 7.04
CA TYR A 116 -7.43 2.96 7.51
C TYR A 116 -7.83 1.50 7.76
N LEU A 117 -9.00 1.27 8.36
CA LEU A 117 -9.52 -0.09 8.58
C LEU A 117 -9.81 -0.81 7.27
N THR A 118 -10.31 -0.10 6.27
CA THR A 118 -10.54 -0.63 4.91
C THR A 118 -9.24 -1.16 4.30
N GLU A 119 -8.16 -0.38 4.39
CA GLU A 119 -6.85 -0.81 3.87
C GLU A 119 -6.25 -1.98 4.67
N MET A 120 -6.37 -1.96 5.99
CA MET A 120 -5.96 -3.11 6.82
C MET A 120 -6.73 -4.38 6.46
N PHE A 121 -8.04 -4.26 6.27
CA PHE A 121 -8.89 -5.40 5.93
C PHE A 121 -8.56 -5.96 4.53
N ARG A 122 -8.39 -5.09 3.52
CA ARG A 122 -7.93 -5.48 2.19
C ARG A 122 -6.58 -6.19 2.25
N ALA A 123 -5.62 -5.65 2.97
CA ALA A 123 -4.30 -6.26 3.12
C ALA A 123 -4.38 -7.66 3.77
N ALA A 124 -5.24 -7.84 4.79
CA ALA A 124 -5.47 -9.13 5.42
C ALA A 124 -6.07 -10.17 4.45
N LEU A 125 -7.04 -9.76 3.64
CA LEU A 125 -7.62 -10.62 2.60
C LEU A 125 -6.57 -11.02 1.56
N PHE A 126 -5.79 -10.09 1.05
CA PHE A 126 -4.71 -10.39 0.12
C PHE A 126 -3.67 -11.33 0.71
N LYS A 127 -3.33 -11.15 1.98
CA LYS A 127 -2.43 -12.07 2.69
C LYS A 127 -2.97 -13.50 2.73
N GLN A 128 -4.27 -13.65 2.98
CA GLN A 128 -4.92 -14.98 2.99
C GLN A 128 -4.97 -15.61 1.60
N TRP A 129 -5.32 -14.84 0.57
CA TRP A 129 -5.52 -15.36 -0.78
C TRP A 129 -4.23 -15.61 -1.55
N LEU A 130 -3.23 -14.75 -1.38
CA LEU A 130 -1.99 -14.78 -2.14
C LEU A 130 -0.78 -15.22 -1.33
N GLY A 131 -0.93 -15.47 -0.03
CA GLY A 131 0.19 -15.78 0.85
C GLY A 131 1.16 -14.61 1.02
N TYR A 132 0.63 -13.38 1.03
CA TYR A 132 1.41 -12.16 1.16
C TYR A 132 2.16 -12.10 2.50
N ASP A 133 3.42 -11.71 2.44
CA ASP A 133 4.28 -11.41 3.59
C ASP A 133 4.90 -10.02 3.39
N GLU A 134 4.60 -9.06 4.29
CA GLU A 134 5.13 -7.69 4.21
C GLU A 134 6.66 -7.65 4.22
N ALA A 135 7.31 -8.56 4.93
CA ALA A 135 8.77 -8.65 4.96
C ALA A 135 9.38 -9.02 3.60
N ARG A 136 8.54 -9.50 2.68
CA ARG A 136 8.93 -9.93 1.32
C ARG A 136 8.32 -9.07 0.23
N SER A 137 7.81 -7.89 0.56
CA SER A 137 7.25 -6.96 -0.44
C SER A 137 8.32 -6.50 -1.45
N MET A 138 7.95 -6.43 -2.73
CA MET A 138 8.85 -5.94 -3.76
C MET A 138 9.21 -4.45 -3.59
N GLU A 139 8.39 -3.65 -2.90
CA GLU A 139 8.71 -2.25 -2.60
C GLU A 139 9.86 -2.15 -1.60
N THR A 140 9.74 -2.85 -0.48
CA THR A 140 10.75 -2.80 0.59
C THR A 140 12.08 -3.42 0.18
N PHE A 141 12.08 -4.34 -0.78
CA PHE A 141 13.30 -5.00 -1.24
C PHE A 141 14.37 -4.01 -1.73
N PHE A 142 14.00 -3.08 -2.60
CA PHE A 142 14.97 -2.13 -3.17
C PHE A 142 15.48 -1.13 -2.15
N GLU A 143 14.66 -0.74 -1.18
CA GLU A 143 15.09 0.11 -0.07
C GLU A 143 16.10 -0.59 0.82
N VAL A 144 15.79 -1.81 1.26
CA VAL A 144 16.70 -2.61 2.11
C VAL A 144 18.03 -2.84 1.40
N VAL A 145 18.02 -3.25 0.14
CA VAL A 145 19.27 -3.47 -0.62
C VAL A 145 20.03 -2.18 -0.87
N ALA A 146 19.33 -1.06 -1.06
CA ALA A 146 19.98 0.25 -1.21
C ALA A 146 20.68 0.66 0.10
N GLN A 147 20.03 0.50 1.24
CA GLN A 147 20.59 0.78 2.57
C GLN A 147 21.82 -0.11 2.86
N GLU A 148 21.73 -1.41 2.61
CA GLU A 148 22.86 -2.34 2.78
C GLU A 148 24.07 -1.95 1.93
N LYS A 149 23.84 -1.34 0.75
CA LYS A 149 24.90 -0.84 -0.14
C LYS A 149 25.37 0.58 0.15
N GLY A 150 24.76 1.25 1.15
CA GLY A 150 25.03 2.67 1.43
C GLY A 150 24.56 3.61 0.32
N MET A 151 23.57 3.18 -0.48
CA MET A 151 22.98 3.95 -1.56
C MET A 151 21.90 4.88 -0.98
N PRO A 152 21.86 6.17 -1.36
CA PRO A 152 20.82 7.07 -0.87
C PRO A 152 19.41 6.64 -1.28
N VAL A 153 18.46 6.73 -0.33
CA VAL A 153 17.04 6.50 -0.55
C VAL A 153 16.30 7.83 -0.32
N TYR A 154 15.37 8.17 -1.20
CA TYR A 154 14.57 9.39 -1.13
C TYR A 154 13.09 9.04 -1.25
N GLY A 155 12.23 9.74 -0.47
CA GLY A 155 10.78 9.75 -0.66
C GLY A 155 10.37 10.74 -1.74
N LEU A 156 9.32 10.44 -2.50
CA LEU A 156 8.71 11.33 -3.49
C LEU A 156 7.60 12.17 -2.90
N ASP A 157 6.81 11.56 -2.01
CA ASP A 157 5.55 12.13 -1.57
C ASP A 157 5.72 13.04 -0.35
N ASP A 158 4.95 14.11 -0.34
CA ASP A 158 4.74 14.92 0.87
C ASP A 158 3.83 14.16 1.84
N VAL A 159 4.32 13.99 3.08
CA VAL A 159 3.61 13.24 4.12
C VAL A 159 2.23 13.82 4.40
N GLY A 160 2.11 15.16 4.48
CA GLY A 160 0.84 15.82 4.78
C GLY A 160 -0.18 15.64 3.66
N GLU A 161 0.23 15.78 2.41
CA GLU A 161 -0.64 15.56 1.24
C GLU A 161 -1.10 14.11 1.17
N THR A 162 -0.21 13.15 1.38
CA THR A 162 -0.58 11.73 1.37
C THR A 162 -1.52 11.38 2.51
N MET A 163 -1.29 11.90 3.72
CA MET A 163 -2.22 11.68 4.84
C MET A 163 -3.61 12.21 4.52
N TYR A 164 -3.70 13.40 3.95
CA TYR A 164 -4.97 13.98 3.51
C TYR A 164 -5.66 13.10 2.46
N MET A 165 -4.91 12.66 1.44
CA MET A 165 -5.46 11.81 0.36
C MET A 165 -5.96 10.46 0.86
N LEU A 166 -5.24 9.85 1.81
CA LEU A 166 -5.59 8.52 2.34
C LEU A 166 -6.74 8.56 3.35
N PHE A 167 -6.81 9.59 4.21
CA PHE A 167 -7.65 9.53 5.39
C PHE A 167 -8.67 10.66 5.53
N ASP A 168 -8.53 11.76 4.77
CA ASP A 168 -9.35 12.96 4.98
C ASP A 168 -10.01 13.48 3.69
N ARG A 169 -9.62 12.98 2.51
CA ARG A 169 -10.20 13.39 1.23
C ARG A 169 -11.67 13.04 1.13
N GLU A 170 -12.02 11.82 1.50
CA GLU A 170 -13.38 11.35 1.45
C GLU A 170 -14.12 11.65 2.76
N PRO A 171 -15.39 12.11 2.71
CA PRO A 171 -16.18 12.36 3.89
C PRO A 171 -16.30 11.12 4.78
N PHE A 172 -16.33 11.33 6.10
CA PHE A 172 -16.33 10.25 7.09
C PHE A 172 -17.41 9.19 6.86
N HIS A 173 -18.66 9.61 6.54
CA HIS A 173 -19.74 8.68 6.28
C HIS A 173 -19.48 7.78 5.07
N TRP A 174 -18.84 8.31 4.00
CA TRP A 174 -18.43 7.53 2.84
C TRP A 174 -17.34 6.52 3.18
N GLN A 175 -16.43 6.89 4.06
CA GLN A 175 -15.43 5.94 4.54
C GLN A 175 -16.07 4.79 5.32
N CYS A 176 -17.11 5.06 6.13
CA CYS A 176 -17.89 4.04 6.84
C CYS A 176 -18.63 3.10 5.87
N GLU A 177 -19.28 3.67 4.86
CA GLU A 177 -19.95 2.90 3.81
C GLU A 177 -18.97 2.04 3.00
N GLU A 178 -17.79 2.56 2.70
CA GLU A 178 -16.77 1.82 1.95
C GLU A 178 -16.21 0.66 2.76
N LEU A 179 -15.96 0.85 4.05
CA LEU A 179 -15.55 -0.25 4.93
C LEU A 179 -16.60 -1.37 4.93
N GLN A 180 -17.88 -1.03 5.05
CA GLN A 180 -18.96 -2.01 5.02
C GLN A 180 -19.04 -2.72 3.67
N LYS A 181 -18.94 -2.00 2.55
CA LYS A 181 -18.95 -2.60 1.20
C LYS A 181 -17.81 -3.59 0.99
N VAL A 182 -16.61 -3.27 1.48
CA VAL A 182 -15.46 -4.16 1.34
C VAL A 182 -15.62 -5.41 2.21
N ILE A 183 -16.25 -5.29 3.38
CA ILE A 183 -16.59 -6.43 4.23
C ILE A 183 -17.67 -7.31 3.59
N ASP A 184 -18.71 -6.70 3.00
CA ASP A 184 -19.81 -7.43 2.37
C ASP A 184 -19.42 -8.09 1.04
N CYS A 185 -18.47 -7.48 0.32
CA CYS A 185 -18.05 -7.95 -1.01
C CYS A 185 -16.51 -7.97 -1.13
N PRO A 186 -15.83 -8.85 -0.40
CA PRO A 186 -14.38 -8.85 -0.31
C PRO A 186 -13.66 -9.18 -1.63
N GLU A 187 -14.36 -9.74 -2.62
CA GLU A 187 -13.81 -10.13 -3.93
C GLU A 187 -13.85 -8.99 -4.98
N ARG A 188 -14.26 -7.79 -4.60
CA ARG A 188 -14.30 -6.60 -5.47
C ARG A 188 -13.18 -5.63 -5.05
#